data_dee8bb0c6663539a9dd8ca6d7c935651
#
_entry.id   dee8bb0c6663539a9dd8ca6d7c935651
#
_cell.length_a   1.000
_cell.length_b   1.000
_cell.length_c   1.000
_cell.angle_alpha   90.00
_cell.angle_beta   90.00
_cell.angle_gamma   90.00
#
_symmetry.space_group_name_H-M   'P 1'
#
loop_
_entity.id
_entity.type
_entity.pdbx_description
1 polymer ?
#
loop_
_entity_poly.entity_id
_entity_poly.type
_entity_poly.pdbx_seq_one_letter_code
_entity_poly.pdbx_strand_id
1 'polypeptide(L)'
;MGKFVAAVLLCLVTSAAIAQEAKVTSLMSKALAENPGKEVLMIAVEYPPGNVDPIHRHNAQAFVYVLEGSIVMQMRGGKEVTLTPGQTFYEGPDDVHVVGRNASLTKPAKFLVVLIKDKGAPVLVPAE
;
A
#
# COMPACT_ATOMS: atom_id res chain seq x y z
N MET A 1 -32.71 7.02 57.21
CA MET A 1 -32.30 7.83 56.03
C MET A 1 -31.22 7.07 55.24
N GLY A 2 -31.64 6.32 54.27
CA GLY A 2 -30.69 5.60 53.38
C GLY A 2 -30.15 6.49 52.29
N LYS A 3 -28.84 6.66 52.20
CA LYS A 3 -28.18 7.33 51.09
C LYS A 3 -27.95 6.31 49.98
N PHE A 4 -28.68 6.43 48.87
CA PHE A 4 -28.43 5.68 47.66
C PHE A 4 -27.25 6.34 46.93
N VAL A 5 -26.14 5.63 46.85
CA VAL A 5 -25.02 6.00 46.00
C VAL A 5 -25.27 5.33 44.63
N ALA A 6 -25.64 6.14 43.64
CA ALA A 6 -25.75 5.67 42.28
C ALA A 6 -24.33 5.59 41.67
N ALA A 7 -23.88 4.37 41.44
CA ALA A 7 -22.67 4.11 40.69
C ALA A 7 -22.95 4.32 39.18
N VAL A 8 -22.38 5.39 38.61
CA VAL A 8 -22.42 5.62 37.17
C VAL A 8 -21.34 4.75 36.54
N LEU A 9 -21.77 3.68 35.86
CA LEU A 9 -20.90 2.81 35.10
C LEU A 9 -20.53 3.52 33.78
N LEU A 10 -19.35 4.10 33.68
CA LEU A 10 -18.83 4.74 32.46
C LEU A 10 -18.37 3.63 31.49
N CYS A 11 -19.23 3.25 30.53
CA CYS A 11 -18.83 2.36 29.44
C CYS A 11 -17.85 3.08 28.51
N LEU A 12 -16.57 2.76 28.62
CA LEU A 12 -15.57 3.14 27.63
C LEU A 12 -15.83 2.34 26.34
N VAL A 13 -16.45 2.98 25.36
CA VAL A 13 -16.55 2.43 24.00
C VAL A 13 -15.19 2.67 23.34
N THR A 14 -14.34 1.65 23.32
CA THR A 14 -13.11 1.66 22.53
C THR A 14 -13.50 1.47 21.07
N SER A 15 -13.55 2.55 20.30
CA SER A 15 -13.64 2.47 18.85
C SER A 15 -12.33 1.88 18.32
N ALA A 16 -12.37 0.63 17.89
CA ALA A 16 -11.29 0.06 17.10
C ALA A 16 -11.29 0.79 15.76
N ALA A 17 -10.29 1.64 15.54
CA ALA A 17 -10.05 2.25 14.24
C ALA A 17 -9.65 1.12 13.27
N ILE A 18 -10.55 0.75 12.36
CA ILE A 18 -10.23 -0.15 11.26
C ILE A 18 -9.32 0.64 10.33
N ALA A 19 -8.07 0.15 10.12
CA ALA A 19 -7.17 0.74 9.15
C ALA A 19 -7.84 0.66 7.78
N GLN A 20 -7.96 1.80 7.08
CA GLN A 20 -8.53 1.85 5.74
C GLN A 20 -7.56 1.21 4.75
N GLU A 21 -8.10 0.43 3.81
CA GLU A 21 -7.30 -0.19 2.75
C GLU A 21 -6.83 0.84 1.72
N ALA A 22 -5.73 0.50 1.04
CA ALA A 22 -5.23 1.29 -0.08
C ALA A 22 -6.27 1.33 -1.21
N LYS A 23 -6.42 2.49 -1.84
CA LYS A 23 -7.23 2.64 -3.05
C LYS A 23 -6.33 2.55 -4.27
N VAL A 24 -6.60 1.59 -5.14
CA VAL A 24 -5.86 1.39 -6.40
C VAL A 24 -6.73 1.78 -7.59
N THR A 25 -6.21 2.69 -8.41
CA THR A 25 -6.88 3.17 -9.64
C THR A 25 -6.03 2.85 -10.85
N SER A 26 -6.57 2.09 -11.82
CA SER A 26 -5.92 1.86 -13.10
C SER A 26 -5.97 3.13 -13.93
N LEU A 27 -4.81 3.58 -14.42
CA LEU A 27 -4.69 4.77 -15.25
C LEU A 27 -4.52 4.43 -16.72
N MET A 28 -3.71 3.43 -17.03
CA MET A 28 -3.42 3.00 -18.39
C MET A 28 -2.94 1.55 -18.40
N SER A 29 -3.35 0.82 -19.43
CA SER A 29 -2.82 -0.51 -19.74
C SER A 29 -2.48 -0.59 -21.23
N LYS A 30 -1.33 -1.15 -21.55
CA LYS A 30 -0.86 -1.30 -22.94
C LYS A 30 -0.10 -2.62 -23.12
N ALA A 31 -0.58 -3.43 -24.08
CA ALA A 31 0.17 -4.60 -24.51
C ALA A 31 1.49 -4.18 -25.17
N LEU A 32 2.58 -4.90 -24.85
CA LEU A 32 3.89 -4.64 -25.43
C LEU A 32 4.01 -5.39 -26.76
N ALA A 33 4.09 -4.66 -27.88
CA ALA A 33 4.15 -5.25 -29.22
C ALA A 33 5.40 -6.11 -29.44
N GLU A 34 6.54 -5.71 -28.88
CA GLU A 34 7.83 -6.39 -29.01
C GLU A 34 8.08 -7.48 -27.96
N ASN A 35 7.16 -7.62 -27.02
CA ASN A 35 7.23 -8.64 -25.97
C ASN A 35 5.85 -9.29 -25.79
N PRO A 36 5.49 -10.23 -26.70
CA PRO A 36 4.18 -10.87 -26.69
C PRO A 36 3.85 -11.50 -25.34
N GLY A 37 2.61 -11.35 -24.90
CA GLY A 37 2.13 -11.84 -23.61
C GLY A 37 2.43 -10.93 -22.41
N LYS A 38 3.15 -9.84 -22.63
CA LYS A 38 3.43 -8.83 -21.58
C LYS A 38 2.61 -7.56 -21.82
N GLU A 39 2.34 -6.87 -20.73
CA GLU A 39 1.71 -5.55 -20.75
C GLU A 39 2.39 -4.61 -19.75
N VAL A 40 2.28 -3.32 -20.01
CA VAL A 40 2.53 -2.27 -19.04
C VAL A 40 1.20 -1.86 -18.44
N LEU A 41 1.13 -1.84 -17.12
CA LEU A 41 0.00 -1.30 -16.37
C LEU A 41 0.52 -0.13 -15.51
N MET A 42 -0.13 1.03 -15.66
CA MET A 42 0.11 2.18 -14.78
C MET A 42 -1.08 2.34 -13.83
N ILE A 43 -0.78 2.39 -12.55
CA ILE A 43 -1.77 2.59 -11.48
C ILE A 43 -1.39 3.78 -10.61
N ALA A 44 -2.40 4.42 -10.04
CA ALA A 44 -2.25 5.32 -8.90
C ALA A 44 -2.71 4.59 -7.64
N VAL A 45 -1.91 4.69 -6.59
CA VAL A 45 -2.21 4.13 -5.28
C VAL A 45 -2.33 5.26 -4.27
N GLU A 46 -3.44 5.27 -3.55
CA GLU A 46 -3.70 6.21 -2.46
C GLU A 46 -3.71 5.43 -1.15
N TYR A 47 -2.81 5.81 -0.25
CA TYR A 47 -2.75 5.28 1.11
C TYR A 47 -3.48 6.23 2.06
N PRO A 48 -4.59 5.81 2.65
CA PRO A 48 -5.19 6.56 3.76
C PRO A 48 -4.20 6.71 4.92
N PRO A 49 -4.43 7.68 5.83
CA PRO A 49 -3.63 7.76 7.05
C PRO A 49 -3.59 6.42 7.78
N GLY A 50 -2.39 5.99 8.19
CA GLY A 50 -2.20 4.75 8.93
C GLY A 50 -2.37 3.45 8.14
N ASN A 51 -2.55 3.51 6.83
CA ASN A 51 -2.64 2.30 5.99
C ASN A 51 -1.38 1.43 6.12
N VAL A 52 -1.59 0.13 6.16
CA VAL A 52 -0.55 -0.91 6.14
C VAL A 52 -0.99 -2.00 5.16
N ASP A 53 -0.19 -2.25 4.14
CA ASP A 53 -0.44 -3.32 3.21
C ASP A 53 -0.06 -4.69 3.79
N PRO A 54 -0.79 -5.75 3.41
CA PRO A 54 -0.36 -7.11 3.69
C PRO A 54 0.93 -7.44 2.95
N ILE A 55 1.70 -8.43 3.45
CA ILE A 55 2.88 -8.94 2.75
C ILE A 55 2.45 -9.52 1.41
N HIS A 56 3.12 -9.10 0.33
CA HIS A 56 2.75 -9.46 -1.04
C HIS A 56 3.95 -9.43 -1.99
N ARG A 57 3.72 -9.87 -3.21
CA ARG A 57 4.61 -9.68 -4.36
C ARG A 57 3.78 -9.39 -5.60
N HIS A 58 4.41 -8.86 -6.63
CA HIS A 58 3.72 -8.47 -7.86
C HIS A 58 3.85 -9.49 -8.99
N ASN A 59 4.83 -10.39 -8.95
CA ASN A 59 5.21 -11.24 -10.10
C ASN A 59 5.43 -10.40 -11.37
N ALA A 60 5.99 -9.22 -11.18
CA ALA A 60 6.16 -8.17 -12.18
C ALA A 60 7.37 -7.32 -11.84
N GLN A 61 7.84 -6.55 -12.82
CA GLN A 61 8.72 -5.43 -12.53
C GLN A 61 7.84 -4.23 -12.18
N ALA A 62 8.04 -3.65 -11.00
CA ALA A 62 7.27 -2.53 -10.52
C ALA A 62 8.17 -1.32 -10.24
N PHE A 63 7.79 -0.19 -10.80
CA PHE A 63 8.50 1.09 -10.67
C PHE A 63 7.59 2.07 -9.96
N VAL A 64 8.00 2.52 -8.78
CA VAL A 64 7.23 3.40 -7.91
C VAL A 64 7.75 4.84 -8.02
N TYR A 65 6.84 5.80 -8.07
CA TYR A 65 7.14 7.24 -8.02
C TYR A 65 6.17 7.93 -7.06
N VAL A 66 6.69 8.54 -6.00
CA VAL A 66 5.87 9.21 -4.99
C VAL A 66 5.41 10.58 -5.45
N LEU A 67 4.10 10.84 -5.34
CA LEU A 67 3.46 12.11 -5.71
C LEU A 67 3.17 13.01 -4.51
N GLU A 68 2.62 12.41 -3.45
CA GLU A 68 2.16 13.15 -2.25
C GLU A 68 2.40 12.32 -0.99
N GLY A 69 2.69 13.03 0.12
CA GLY A 69 2.91 12.37 1.41
C GLY A 69 4.20 11.57 1.45
N SER A 70 4.28 10.62 2.37
CA SER A 70 5.45 9.76 2.53
C SER A 70 5.02 8.32 2.72
N ILE A 71 5.74 7.40 2.09
CA ILE A 71 5.51 5.96 2.19
C ILE A 71 6.75 5.24 2.69
N VAL A 72 6.54 4.16 3.44
CA VAL A 72 7.63 3.31 3.92
C VAL A 72 7.57 1.99 3.17
N MET A 73 8.68 1.60 2.60
CA MET A 73 8.84 0.41 1.77
C MET A 73 10.00 -0.45 2.26
N GLN A 74 9.83 -1.77 2.22
CA GLN A 74 10.90 -2.72 2.47
C GLN A 74 10.65 -4.02 1.70
N MET A 75 11.66 -4.46 0.96
CA MET A 75 11.71 -5.82 0.42
C MET A 75 12.33 -6.77 1.44
N ARG A 76 11.94 -8.03 1.42
CA ARG A 76 12.54 -9.07 2.27
C ARG A 76 14.06 -9.11 2.04
N GLY A 77 14.83 -9.04 3.13
CA GLY A 77 16.29 -8.99 3.10
C GLY A 77 16.88 -7.61 2.77
N GLY A 78 16.06 -6.63 2.44
CA GLY A 78 16.48 -5.26 2.18
C GLY A 78 16.33 -4.34 3.39
N LYS A 79 16.71 -3.07 3.20
CA LYS A 79 16.53 -2.03 4.20
C LYS A 79 15.14 -1.40 4.09
N GLU A 80 14.57 -1.04 5.22
CA GLU A 80 13.41 -0.16 5.27
C GLU A 80 13.80 1.25 4.80
N VAL A 81 13.02 1.81 3.88
CA VAL A 81 13.23 3.15 3.34
C VAL A 81 11.94 3.96 3.44
N THR A 82 12.08 5.24 3.75
CA THR A 82 10.99 6.21 3.69
C THR A 82 11.17 7.06 2.44
N LEU A 83 10.14 7.09 1.60
CA LEU A 83 10.13 7.81 0.33
C LEU A 83 9.21 9.01 0.43
N THR A 84 9.70 10.14 -0.08
CA THR A 84 8.98 11.41 -0.15
C THR A 84 8.70 11.81 -1.62
N PRO A 85 7.87 12.82 -1.91
CA PRO A 85 7.52 13.20 -3.27
C PRO A 85 8.74 13.38 -4.18
N GLY A 86 8.67 12.80 -5.38
CA GLY A 86 9.75 12.80 -6.36
C GLY A 86 10.75 11.65 -6.22
N GLN A 87 10.66 10.85 -5.17
CA GLN A 87 11.51 9.68 -4.98
C GLN A 87 10.91 8.42 -5.60
N THR A 88 11.79 7.49 -5.95
CA THR A 88 11.46 6.26 -6.64
C THR A 88 11.85 5.02 -5.85
N PHE A 89 11.18 3.91 -6.16
CA PHE A 89 11.48 2.59 -5.62
C PHE A 89 11.25 1.53 -6.69
N TYR A 90 12.01 0.44 -6.65
CA TYR A 90 11.87 -0.66 -7.58
C TYR A 90 11.60 -1.97 -6.84
N GLU A 91 10.67 -2.76 -7.37
CA GLU A 91 10.36 -4.11 -6.93
C GLU A 91 10.49 -5.06 -8.12
N GLY A 92 11.33 -6.09 -7.98
CA GLY A 92 11.48 -7.13 -8.99
C GLY A 92 10.40 -8.22 -8.92
N PRO A 93 10.35 -9.12 -9.93
CA PRO A 93 9.33 -10.16 -9.99
C PRO A 93 9.34 -11.15 -8.82
N ASP A 94 10.52 -11.40 -8.26
CA ASP A 94 10.72 -12.36 -7.16
C ASP A 94 10.79 -11.68 -5.79
N ASP A 95 10.74 -10.35 -5.74
CA ASP A 95 10.81 -9.60 -4.51
C ASP A 95 9.53 -9.74 -3.70
N VAL A 96 9.69 -10.00 -2.40
CA VAL A 96 8.58 -9.99 -1.45
C VAL A 96 8.56 -8.66 -0.71
N HIS A 97 7.47 -7.93 -0.86
CA HIS A 97 7.22 -6.65 -0.20
C HIS A 97 6.73 -6.91 1.22
N VAL A 98 7.60 -6.76 2.20
CA VAL A 98 7.30 -7.06 3.60
C VAL A 98 6.80 -5.86 4.37
N VAL A 99 7.15 -4.64 3.95
CA VAL A 99 6.63 -3.38 4.48
C VAL A 99 6.19 -2.48 3.34
N GLY A 100 4.90 -2.15 3.31
CA GLY A 100 4.29 -1.14 2.47
C GLY A 100 3.27 -0.40 3.31
N ARG A 101 3.52 0.85 3.67
CA ARG A 101 2.61 1.61 4.52
C ARG A 101 2.71 3.11 4.30
N ASN A 102 1.66 3.82 4.68
CA ASN A 102 1.73 5.25 4.86
C ASN A 102 2.65 5.57 6.06
N ALA A 103 3.60 6.47 5.89
CA ALA A 103 4.47 6.91 6.99
C ALA A 103 3.71 7.75 8.02
N SER A 104 2.57 8.33 7.64
CA SER A 104 1.76 9.22 8.48
C SER A 104 0.50 8.53 8.99
N LEU A 105 0.15 8.79 10.24
CA LEU A 105 -1.13 8.39 10.85
C LEU A 105 -2.24 9.44 10.65
N THR A 106 -1.90 10.60 10.09
CA THR A 106 -2.82 11.76 9.99
C THR A 106 -3.00 12.30 8.59
N LYS A 107 -2.07 12.05 7.66
CA LYS A 107 -2.07 12.56 6.29
C LYS A 107 -2.10 11.42 5.27
N PRO A 108 -2.81 11.57 4.14
CA PRO A 108 -2.77 10.58 3.07
C PRO A 108 -1.43 10.62 2.33
N ALA A 109 -1.14 9.55 1.60
CA ALA A 109 -0.04 9.49 0.65
C ALA A 109 -0.54 8.99 -0.71
N LYS A 110 0.13 9.37 -1.79
CA LYS A 110 -0.19 8.97 -3.15
C LYS A 110 1.06 8.72 -3.96
N PHE A 111 1.06 7.65 -4.74
CA PHE A 111 2.17 7.30 -5.60
C PHE A 111 1.68 6.60 -6.88
N LEU A 112 2.51 6.65 -7.91
CA LEU A 112 2.32 5.89 -9.13
C LEU A 112 3.11 4.60 -9.06
N VAL A 113 2.57 3.55 -9.67
CA VAL A 113 3.31 2.33 -9.96
C VAL A 113 3.15 1.98 -11.42
N VAL A 114 4.26 1.76 -12.11
CA VAL A 114 4.30 1.20 -13.45
C VAL A 114 4.74 -0.25 -13.35
N LEU A 115 3.90 -1.17 -13.80
CA LEU A 115 4.17 -2.60 -13.75
C LEU A 115 4.37 -3.13 -15.18
N ILE A 116 5.43 -3.92 -15.36
CA ILE A 116 5.61 -4.77 -16.55
C ILE A 116 5.35 -6.19 -16.09
N LYS A 117 4.28 -6.79 -16.59
CA LYS A 117 3.75 -8.06 -16.11
C LYS A 117 3.12 -8.89 -17.21
N ASP A 118 2.77 -10.12 -16.91
CA ASP A 118 1.98 -10.95 -17.81
C ASP A 118 0.60 -10.32 -18.03
N LYS A 119 0.14 -10.32 -19.27
CA LYS A 119 -1.15 -9.78 -19.65
C LYS A 119 -2.27 -10.46 -18.87
N GLY A 120 -3.12 -9.67 -18.22
CA GLY A 120 -4.26 -10.18 -17.44
C GLY A 120 -3.89 -10.75 -16.06
N ALA A 121 -2.60 -10.82 -15.68
CA ALA A 121 -2.21 -11.27 -14.36
C ALA A 121 -2.64 -10.26 -13.26
N PRO A 122 -2.87 -10.72 -12.02
CA PRO A 122 -3.21 -9.83 -10.90
C PRO A 122 -2.11 -8.80 -10.66
N VAL A 123 -2.48 -7.64 -10.10
CA VAL A 123 -1.53 -6.57 -9.71
C VAL A 123 -0.61 -7.04 -8.61
N LEU A 124 -1.13 -7.82 -7.67
CA LEU A 124 -0.35 -8.42 -6.58
C LEU A 124 -0.91 -9.80 -6.21
N VAL A 125 -0.07 -10.59 -5.58
CA VAL A 125 -0.44 -11.87 -4.98
C VAL A 125 0.03 -11.91 -3.54
N PRO A 126 -0.73 -12.55 -2.63
CA PRO A 126 -0.29 -12.75 -1.24
C PRO A 126 1.06 -13.49 -1.19
N ALA A 127 1.88 -13.16 -0.21
CA ALA A 127 3.13 -13.84 0.09
C ALA A 127 3.26 -14.05 1.61
N GLU A 128 4.08 -15.03 2.04
CA GLU A 128 4.37 -15.33 3.44
C GLU A 128 5.78 -14.87 3.82
#